data_fe4d576f957242c7911023437a9c88be
#
_entry.id   fe4d576f957242c7911023437a9c88be
#
_cell.length_a   1.000
_cell.length_b   1.000
_cell.length_c   1.000
_cell.angle_alpha   90.00
_cell.angle_beta   90.00
_cell.angle_gamma   90.00
#
_symmetry.space_group_name_H-M   'P 1'
#
loop_
_entity.id
_entity.type
_entity.pdbx_description
1 polymer ?
#
loop_
_entity_poly.entity_id
_entity_poly.type
_entity_poly.pdbx_seq_one_letter_code
_entity_poly.pdbx_strand_id
1 'polypeptide(L)'
;QKRAQDLAQQSKRPTSAQGIKLTPLKRIIDEKGYHYETVDVAFDREQRKATITVSAPKGIEPDTSEAITAAGVNWWPLKMARELDDAILLLRSNELTLGTWEIKTQGGSPGILACDQALERFSEHWFIRETIGMIRRTFARLEVSSRTLFAIIDQDSCFAGTLLELALAADRSYMLHLSD
;
A
#
# COMPACT_ATOMS: atom_id res chain seq x y z
N GLN A 1 -1.40 21.98 -28.73
CA GLN A 1 -1.09 22.94 -27.66
C GLN A 1 -2.23 23.96 -27.46
N LYS A 2 -2.68 24.71 -28.50
CA LYS A 2 -3.71 25.75 -28.40
C LYS A 2 -5.01 25.23 -27.74
N ARG A 3 -5.55 24.08 -28.21
CA ARG A 3 -6.75 23.47 -27.63
C ARG A 3 -6.61 23.08 -26.15
N ALA A 4 -5.42 22.61 -25.75
CA ALA A 4 -5.15 22.30 -24.34
C ALA A 4 -5.13 23.57 -23.48
N GLN A 5 -4.59 24.66 -23.99
CA GLN A 5 -4.61 25.97 -23.32
C GLN A 5 -6.04 26.51 -23.20
N ASP A 6 -6.84 26.41 -24.25
CA ASP A 6 -8.24 26.86 -24.24
C ASP A 6 -9.07 26.06 -23.22
N LEU A 7 -8.84 24.73 -23.12
CA LEU A 7 -9.49 23.88 -22.11
C LEU A 7 -9.01 24.20 -20.67
N ALA A 8 -7.71 24.49 -20.52
CA ALA A 8 -7.17 24.89 -19.22
C ALA A 8 -7.77 26.21 -18.70
N GLN A 9 -8.03 27.17 -19.60
CA GLN A 9 -8.69 28.44 -19.25
C GLN A 9 -10.13 28.25 -18.79
N GLN A 10 -10.81 27.19 -19.23
CA GLN A 10 -12.19 26.86 -18.80
C GLN A 10 -12.23 26.12 -17.45
N SER A 11 -11.05 25.76 -16.90
CA SER A 11 -10.97 25.05 -15.62
C SER A 11 -11.47 25.93 -14.47
N LYS A 12 -12.35 25.37 -13.66
CA LYS A 12 -12.83 25.99 -12.41
C LYS A 12 -11.92 25.73 -11.21
N ARG A 13 -10.76 25.07 -11.43
CA ARG A 13 -9.81 24.79 -10.35
C ARG A 13 -9.13 26.07 -9.89
N PRO A 14 -8.94 26.24 -8.56
CA PRO A 14 -8.20 27.39 -8.04
C PRO A 14 -6.78 27.42 -8.60
N THR A 15 -6.35 28.54 -9.12
CA THR A 15 -4.98 28.72 -9.69
C THR A 15 -3.89 28.67 -8.61
N SER A 16 -4.27 28.92 -7.34
CA SER A 16 -3.38 28.87 -6.17
C SER A 16 -3.34 27.50 -5.49
N ALA A 17 -4.10 26.51 -5.99
CA ALA A 17 -4.11 25.19 -5.39
C ALA A 17 -2.74 24.51 -5.52
N GLN A 18 -2.22 24.06 -4.39
CA GLN A 18 -0.97 23.31 -4.32
C GLN A 18 -1.26 21.84 -4.04
N GLY A 19 -0.50 20.95 -4.72
CA GLY A 19 -0.55 19.52 -4.47
C GLY A 19 0.43 19.07 -3.39
N ILE A 20 0.44 17.78 -3.12
CA ILE A 20 1.45 17.14 -2.26
C ILE A 20 2.74 16.93 -3.08
N LYS A 21 3.88 17.32 -2.50
CA LYS A 21 5.19 17.00 -3.09
C LYS A 21 5.53 15.54 -2.83
N LEU A 22 5.55 14.73 -3.89
CA LEU A 22 5.97 13.34 -3.81
C LEU A 22 7.50 13.27 -3.80
N THR A 23 8.05 12.85 -2.67
CA THR A 23 9.50 12.54 -2.56
C THR A 23 9.80 11.14 -3.11
N PRO A 24 11.04 10.87 -3.57
CA PRO A 24 11.45 9.51 -3.93
C PRO A 24 11.24 8.54 -2.76
N LEU A 25 10.91 7.29 -3.09
CA LEU A 25 10.82 6.23 -2.09
C LEU A 25 12.20 5.91 -1.52
N LYS A 26 12.25 5.75 -0.20
CA LYS A 26 13.44 5.25 0.49
C LYS A 26 13.39 3.73 0.45
N ARG A 27 14.12 3.14 -0.46
CA ARG A 27 14.19 1.68 -0.60
C ARG A 27 15.62 1.20 -0.64
N ILE A 28 15.85 0.01 -0.11
CA ILE A 28 17.08 -0.76 -0.26
C ILE A 28 16.74 -1.98 -1.11
N ILE A 29 17.53 -2.20 -2.14
CA ILE A 29 17.42 -3.38 -3.03
C ILE A 29 18.72 -4.15 -2.88
N ASP A 30 18.62 -5.41 -2.48
CA ASP A 30 19.77 -6.31 -2.37
C ASP A 30 19.41 -7.73 -2.86
N GLU A 31 20.32 -8.68 -2.65
CA GLU A 31 20.12 -10.09 -3.05
C GLU A 31 19.01 -10.80 -2.26
N LYS A 32 18.65 -10.27 -1.09
CA LYS A 32 17.65 -10.84 -0.19
C LYS A 32 16.25 -10.28 -0.42
N GLY A 33 16.12 -9.10 -1.06
CA GLY A 33 14.81 -8.53 -1.28
C GLY A 33 14.75 -7.04 -1.56
N TYR A 34 13.58 -6.49 -1.29
CA TYR A 34 13.25 -5.06 -1.40
C TYR A 34 12.77 -4.56 -0.03
N HIS A 35 13.47 -3.59 0.53
CA HIS A 35 13.23 -3.15 1.90
C HIS A 35 12.80 -1.68 1.91
N TYR A 36 11.60 -1.43 2.44
CA TYR A 36 11.02 -0.11 2.62
C TYR A 36 10.69 0.13 4.11
N GLU A 37 10.04 1.23 4.41
CA GLU A 37 9.68 1.59 5.79
C GLU A 37 8.45 0.82 6.30
N THR A 38 7.43 0.65 5.44
CA THR A 38 6.17 -0.02 5.78
C THR A 38 5.96 -1.34 5.05
N VAL A 39 6.75 -1.62 4.03
CA VAL A 39 6.71 -2.84 3.23
C VAL A 39 8.07 -3.49 3.21
N ASP A 40 8.13 -4.79 3.36
CA ASP A 40 9.32 -5.60 3.22
C ASP A 40 9.05 -6.77 2.28
N VAL A 41 10.00 -7.05 1.40
CA VAL A 41 9.91 -8.20 0.48
C VAL A 41 11.16 -9.05 0.63
N ALA A 42 10.99 -10.26 1.13
CA ALA A 42 12.07 -11.24 1.27
C ALA A 42 12.01 -12.29 0.16
N PHE A 43 13.16 -12.65 -0.40
CA PHE A 43 13.28 -13.66 -1.46
C PHE A 43 13.72 -15.02 -0.91
N ASP A 44 12.98 -16.05 -1.30
CA ASP A 44 13.41 -17.44 -1.21
C ASP A 44 13.53 -17.99 -2.64
N ARG A 45 14.75 -17.93 -3.19
CA ARG A 45 15.00 -18.33 -4.59
C ARG A 45 14.96 -19.84 -4.79
N GLU A 46 15.25 -20.61 -3.75
CA GLU A 46 15.21 -22.08 -3.81
C GLU A 46 13.75 -22.54 -3.91
N GLN A 47 12.87 -21.97 -3.12
CA GLN A 47 11.43 -22.25 -3.18
C GLN A 47 10.69 -21.43 -4.25
N ARG A 48 11.38 -20.55 -4.97
CA ARG A 48 10.82 -19.66 -5.99
C ARG A 48 9.68 -18.79 -5.45
N LYS A 49 9.90 -18.24 -4.26
CA LYS A 49 8.92 -17.56 -3.45
C LYS A 49 9.39 -16.15 -3.04
N ALA A 50 8.47 -15.20 -2.98
CA ALA A 50 8.66 -13.90 -2.34
C ALA A 50 7.69 -13.77 -1.18
N THR A 51 8.14 -13.29 -0.03
CA THR A 51 7.30 -12.95 1.10
C THR A 51 7.17 -11.45 1.20
N ILE A 52 5.96 -10.93 0.99
CA ILE A 52 5.61 -9.50 1.08
C ILE A 52 4.99 -9.26 2.45
N THR A 53 5.66 -8.49 3.30
CA THR A 53 5.17 -8.14 4.63
C THR A 53 4.78 -6.67 4.69
N VAL A 54 3.53 -6.37 5.02
CA VAL A 54 3.03 -5.01 5.22
C VAL A 54 2.91 -4.74 6.72
N SER A 55 3.59 -3.68 7.18
CA SER A 55 3.59 -3.28 8.59
C SER A 55 2.51 -2.24 8.87
N ALA A 56 1.75 -2.44 9.94
CA ALA A 56 0.83 -1.45 10.47
C ALA A 56 1.55 -0.15 10.89
N PRO A 57 0.84 0.99 11.00
CA PRO A 57 1.43 2.22 11.51
C PRO A 57 2.00 2.03 12.92
N LYS A 58 3.21 2.58 13.17
CA LYS A 58 3.93 2.43 14.44
C LYS A 58 3.57 3.48 15.50
N GLY A 59 2.78 4.48 15.14
CA GLY A 59 2.44 5.61 16.00
C GLY A 59 0.99 6.05 15.85
N ILE A 60 0.69 7.18 16.46
CA ILE A 60 -0.61 7.83 16.31
C ILE A 60 -0.63 8.53 14.95
N GLU A 61 -1.55 8.12 14.10
CA GLU A 61 -1.75 8.73 12.79
C GLU A 61 -2.62 9.99 12.91
N PRO A 62 -2.44 10.98 11.99
CA PRO A 62 -3.24 12.19 12.01
C PRO A 62 -4.72 11.88 11.71
N ASP A 63 -5.61 12.57 12.43
CA ASP A 63 -7.07 12.35 12.44
C ASP A 63 -7.88 13.55 11.93
N THR A 64 -7.23 14.59 11.39
CA THR A 64 -7.87 15.73 10.73
C THR A 64 -7.36 15.90 9.29
N SER A 65 -8.18 16.44 8.41
CA SER A 65 -7.82 16.65 7.00
C SER A 65 -6.59 17.54 6.82
N GLU A 66 -6.43 18.54 7.70
CA GLU A 66 -5.30 19.46 7.71
C GLU A 66 -4.01 18.76 8.13
N ALA A 67 -4.06 17.97 9.21
CA ALA A 67 -2.92 17.22 9.71
C ALA A 67 -2.50 16.12 8.74
N ILE A 68 -3.47 15.42 8.12
CA ILE A 68 -3.24 14.43 7.07
C ILE A 68 -2.54 15.08 5.86
N THR A 69 -3.03 16.24 5.42
CA THR A 69 -2.44 16.99 4.29
C THR A 69 -1.03 17.44 4.62
N ALA A 70 -0.79 17.91 5.85
CA ALA A 70 0.53 18.32 6.32
C ALA A 70 1.51 17.14 6.41
N ALA A 71 1.05 15.95 6.82
CA ALA A 71 1.85 14.72 6.81
C ALA A 71 2.23 14.29 5.39
N GLY A 72 1.37 14.53 4.41
CA GLY A 72 1.63 14.30 3.00
C GLY A 72 2.07 12.87 2.71
N VAL A 73 3.26 12.71 2.11
CA VAL A 73 3.83 11.40 1.76
C VAL A 73 4.20 10.53 2.96
N ASN A 74 4.25 11.12 4.16
CA ASN A 74 4.55 10.38 5.39
C ASN A 74 3.30 9.81 6.04
N TRP A 75 2.09 10.21 5.60
CA TRP A 75 0.85 9.60 6.07
C TRP A 75 0.83 8.12 5.68
N TRP A 76 0.63 7.24 6.66
CA TRP A 76 0.83 5.80 6.49
C TRP A 76 0.04 5.20 5.31
N PRO A 77 -1.26 5.50 5.07
CA PRO A 77 -2.00 4.92 3.95
C PRO A 77 -1.39 5.23 2.58
N LEU A 78 -0.90 6.46 2.38
CA LEU A 78 -0.23 6.83 1.12
C LEU A 78 1.17 6.22 1.03
N LYS A 79 1.92 6.23 2.13
CA LYS A 79 3.27 5.65 2.20
C LYS A 79 3.21 4.16 1.87
N MET A 80 2.39 3.41 2.58
CA MET A 80 2.18 1.99 2.38
C MET A 80 1.76 1.67 0.93
N ALA A 81 0.77 2.38 0.40
CA ALA A 81 0.31 2.13 -0.96
C ALA A 81 1.40 2.38 -2.01
N ARG A 82 2.22 3.42 -1.84
CA ARG A 82 3.34 3.72 -2.77
C ARG A 82 4.46 2.68 -2.69
N GLU A 83 4.82 2.26 -1.48
CA GLU A 83 5.86 1.24 -1.27
C GLU A 83 5.41 -0.12 -1.79
N LEU A 84 4.17 -0.52 -1.53
CA LEU A 84 3.60 -1.76 -2.03
C LEU A 84 3.45 -1.76 -3.56
N ASP A 85 3.02 -0.66 -4.16
CA ASP A 85 2.92 -0.52 -5.62
C ASP A 85 4.28 -0.69 -6.30
N ASP A 86 5.31 -0.03 -5.76
CA ASP A 86 6.70 -0.14 -6.25
C ASP A 86 7.22 -1.58 -6.10
N ALA A 87 7.00 -2.20 -4.94
CA ALA A 87 7.39 -3.59 -4.68
C ALA A 87 6.74 -4.58 -5.65
N ILE A 88 5.42 -4.46 -5.88
CA ILE A 88 4.69 -5.30 -6.83
C ILE A 88 5.23 -5.11 -8.25
N LEU A 89 5.48 -3.89 -8.68
CA LEU A 89 6.00 -3.61 -10.01
C LEU A 89 7.42 -4.15 -10.20
N LEU A 90 8.29 -4.00 -9.20
CA LEU A 90 9.65 -4.55 -9.23
C LEU A 90 9.63 -6.08 -9.28
N LEU A 91 8.82 -6.72 -8.43
CA LEU A 91 8.67 -8.19 -8.43
C LEU A 91 8.19 -8.71 -9.79
N ARG A 92 7.19 -8.06 -10.38
CA ARG A 92 6.64 -8.46 -11.68
C ARG A 92 7.64 -8.32 -12.82
N SER A 93 8.46 -7.29 -12.79
CA SER A 93 9.36 -6.94 -13.89
C SER A 93 10.72 -7.60 -13.78
N ASN A 94 11.25 -7.77 -12.57
CA ASN A 94 12.63 -8.19 -12.34
C ASN A 94 12.74 -9.61 -11.78
N GLU A 95 11.73 -10.10 -11.06
CA GLU A 95 11.79 -11.39 -10.37
C GLU A 95 10.84 -12.41 -11.01
N LEU A 96 11.08 -12.72 -12.29
CA LEU A 96 10.21 -13.60 -13.09
C LEU A 96 10.17 -15.03 -12.57
N THR A 97 11.21 -15.48 -11.87
CA THR A 97 11.31 -16.83 -11.32
C THR A 97 10.58 -17.02 -10.01
N LEU A 98 10.22 -15.94 -9.29
CA LEU A 98 9.49 -16.00 -8.03
C LEU A 98 7.98 -16.10 -8.31
N GLY A 99 7.52 -17.33 -8.53
CA GLY A 99 6.15 -17.63 -8.99
C GLY A 99 5.09 -17.57 -7.89
N THR A 100 5.47 -17.70 -6.63
CA THR A 100 4.58 -17.67 -5.47
C THR A 100 4.88 -16.45 -4.61
N TRP A 101 3.84 -15.69 -4.24
CA TRP A 101 3.95 -14.58 -3.31
C TRP A 101 3.15 -14.88 -2.05
N GLU A 102 3.83 -14.90 -0.92
CA GLU A 102 3.22 -14.95 0.39
C GLU A 102 2.98 -13.53 0.89
N ILE A 103 1.76 -13.23 1.26
CA ILE A 103 1.37 -11.92 1.81
C ILE A 103 1.22 -12.07 3.30
N LYS A 104 1.94 -11.26 4.05
CA LYS A 104 1.91 -11.15 5.50
C LYS A 104 1.60 -9.74 5.94
N THR A 105 1.04 -9.61 7.11
CA THR A 105 0.89 -8.34 7.80
C THR A 105 1.46 -8.45 9.20
N GLN A 106 1.96 -7.35 9.76
CA GLN A 106 2.47 -7.33 11.13
C GLN A 106 2.14 -6.03 11.83
N GLY A 107 1.89 -6.11 13.14
CA GLY A 107 1.62 -4.96 14.00
C GLY A 107 0.20 -4.94 14.57
N GLY A 108 -0.25 -3.76 14.99
CA GLY A 108 -1.53 -3.60 15.69
C GLY A 108 -2.69 -3.17 14.79
N SER A 109 -3.78 -3.92 14.80
CA SER A 109 -5.03 -3.56 14.09
C SER A 109 -5.61 -2.19 14.46
N PRO A 110 -5.51 -1.69 15.70
CA PRO A 110 -6.10 -0.38 16.04
C PRO A 110 -5.57 0.78 15.20
N GLY A 111 -4.28 0.78 14.85
CA GLY A 111 -3.70 1.83 14.00
C GLY A 111 -4.26 1.80 12.58
N ILE A 112 -4.48 0.61 12.02
CA ILE A 112 -5.07 0.43 10.69
C ILE A 112 -6.51 0.94 10.69
N LEU A 113 -7.31 0.52 11.68
CA LEU A 113 -8.72 0.94 11.80
C LEU A 113 -8.86 2.45 12.00
N ALA A 114 -7.92 3.09 12.72
CA ALA A 114 -7.89 4.54 12.84
C ALA A 114 -7.62 5.23 11.48
N CYS A 115 -6.70 4.68 10.68
CA CYS A 115 -6.46 5.16 9.31
C CYS A 115 -7.71 5.01 8.44
N ASP A 116 -8.39 3.87 8.52
CA ASP A 116 -9.61 3.61 7.73
C ASP A 116 -10.75 4.56 8.10
N GLN A 117 -10.94 4.83 9.39
CA GLN A 117 -11.89 5.85 9.84
C GLN A 117 -11.58 7.24 9.28
N ALA A 118 -10.30 7.62 9.21
CA ALA A 118 -9.89 8.88 8.60
C ALA A 118 -10.10 8.89 7.07
N LEU A 119 -9.82 7.78 6.38
CA LEU A 119 -10.09 7.62 4.95
C LEU A 119 -11.58 7.76 4.64
N GLU A 120 -12.44 7.13 5.43
CA GLU A 120 -13.90 7.22 5.27
C GLU A 120 -14.42 8.62 5.58
N ARG A 121 -14.08 9.14 6.77
CA ARG A 121 -14.57 10.43 7.28
C ARG A 121 -14.25 11.60 6.36
N PHE A 122 -13.08 11.59 5.73
CA PHE A 122 -12.61 12.68 4.87
C PHE A 122 -12.51 12.30 3.39
N SER A 123 -13.29 11.30 2.95
CA SER A 123 -13.24 10.75 1.58
C SER A 123 -13.48 11.80 0.48
N GLU A 124 -14.22 12.86 0.78
CA GLU A 124 -14.45 13.97 -0.16
C GLU A 124 -13.26 14.95 -0.28
N HIS A 125 -12.33 14.91 0.68
CA HIS A 125 -11.13 15.73 0.58
C HIS A 125 -10.22 15.24 -0.53
N TRP A 126 -9.80 16.13 -1.43
CA TRP A 126 -9.06 15.76 -2.65
C TRP A 126 -7.87 14.83 -2.42
N PHE A 127 -7.03 15.12 -1.41
CA PHE A 127 -5.81 14.34 -1.12
C PHE A 127 -6.15 12.93 -0.61
N ILE A 128 -7.16 12.83 0.25
CA ILE A 128 -7.61 11.57 0.82
C ILE A 128 -8.27 10.71 -0.26
N ARG A 129 -9.10 11.30 -1.11
CA ARG A 129 -9.70 10.63 -2.26
C ARG A 129 -8.66 10.08 -3.23
N GLU A 130 -7.61 10.86 -3.53
CA GLU A 130 -6.52 10.37 -4.39
C GLU A 130 -5.70 9.26 -3.71
N THR A 131 -5.55 9.30 -2.38
CA THR A 131 -4.92 8.22 -1.60
C THR A 131 -5.76 6.94 -1.66
N ILE A 132 -7.07 7.03 -1.48
CA ILE A 132 -8.00 5.89 -1.67
C ILE A 132 -7.86 5.33 -3.10
N GLY A 133 -7.81 6.21 -4.10
CA GLY A 133 -7.58 5.82 -5.49
C GLY A 133 -6.24 5.10 -5.70
N MET A 134 -5.18 5.53 -5.03
CA MET A 134 -3.88 4.85 -5.06
C MET A 134 -3.94 3.46 -4.44
N ILE A 135 -4.52 3.32 -3.23
CA ILE A 135 -4.70 2.02 -2.56
C ILE A 135 -5.46 1.05 -3.46
N ARG A 136 -6.59 1.47 -4.03
CA ARG A 136 -7.39 0.64 -4.94
C ARG A 136 -6.59 0.17 -6.15
N ARG A 137 -5.83 1.04 -6.79
CA ARG A 137 -4.98 0.68 -7.94
C ARG A 137 -3.88 -0.28 -7.55
N THR A 138 -3.26 -0.08 -6.39
CA THR A 138 -2.19 -0.94 -5.88
C THR A 138 -2.71 -2.35 -5.62
N PHE A 139 -3.83 -2.47 -4.93
CA PHE A 139 -4.41 -3.78 -4.61
C PHE A 139 -4.92 -4.51 -5.86
N ALA A 140 -5.55 -3.80 -6.81
CA ALA A 140 -5.95 -4.38 -8.08
C ALA A 140 -4.77 -4.95 -8.90
N ARG A 141 -3.53 -4.49 -8.66
CA ARG A 141 -2.34 -5.08 -9.31
C ARG A 141 -2.01 -6.48 -8.82
N LEU A 142 -2.42 -6.85 -7.61
CA LEU A 142 -2.25 -8.20 -7.09
C LEU A 142 -3.02 -9.21 -7.95
N GLU A 143 -4.27 -8.92 -8.29
CA GLU A 143 -5.11 -9.80 -9.12
C GLU A 143 -4.53 -10.03 -10.52
N VAL A 144 -3.82 -9.04 -11.06
CA VAL A 144 -3.18 -9.13 -12.39
C VAL A 144 -1.67 -9.38 -12.31
N SER A 145 -1.18 -9.87 -11.17
CA SER A 145 0.26 -10.16 -10.98
C SER A 145 0.74 -11.35 -11.79
N SER A 146 -0.16 -12.27 -12.17
CA SER A 146 0.17 -13.57 -12.78
C SER A 146 1.07 -14.41 -11.87
N ARG A 147 0.82 -14.32 -10.56
CA ARG A 147 1.51 -15.08 -9.50
C ARG A 147 0.48 -15.80 -8.64
N THR A 148 0.90 -16.87 -8.01
CA THR A 148 0.10 -17.51 -6.96
C THR A 148 0.25 -16.70 -5.68
N LEU A 149 -0.87 -16.27 -5.11
CA LEU A 149 -0.93 -15.41 -3.92
C LEU A 149 -1.43 -16.22 -2.73
N PHE A 150 -0.66 -16.26 -1.66
CA PHE A 150 -1.06 -16.88 -0.39
C PHE A 150 -1.05 -15.85 0.73
N ALA A 151 -2.16 -15.72 1.45
CA ALA A 151 -2.19 -14.95 2.70
C ALA A 151 -1.79 -15.86 3.87
N ILE A 152 -0.77 -15.46 4.61
CA ILE A 152 -0.28 -16.20 5.79
C ILE A 152 -0.68 -15.44 7.03
N ILE A 153 -1.63 -16.00 7.76
CA ILE A 153 -2.23 -15.39 8.96
C ILE A 153 -1.65 -16.10 10.18
N ASP A 154 -0.68 -15.49 10.80
CA ASP A 154 0.00 -15.95 12.01
C ASP A 154 -0.36 -15.09 13.24
N GLN A 155 0.30 -15.32 14.37
CA GLN A 155 -0.04 -14.70 15.65
C GLN A 155 0.10 -13.17 15.62
N ASP A 156 1.07 -12.64 14.87
CA ASP A 156 1.35 -11.20 14.80
C ASP A 156 0.67 -10.52 13.61
N SER A 157 -0.20 -11.24 12.91
CA SER A 157 -0.90 -10.73 11.74
C SER A 157 -1.96 -9.70 12.12
N CYS A 158 -2.08 -8.67 11.27
CA CYS A 158 -3.06 -7.61 11.43
C CYS A 158 -3.87 -7.38 10.14
N PHE A 159 -4.40 -8.48 9.56
CA PHE A 159 -5.34 -8.39 8.43
C PHE A 159 -6.67 -7.81 8.90
N ALA A 160 -6.73 -6.49 9.06
CA ALA A 160 -7.91 -5.74 9.49
C ALA A 160 -8.13 -4.54 8.58
N GLY A 161 -9.38 -4.10 8.46
CA GLY A 161 -9.74 -2.95 7.64
C GLY A 161 -9.16 -3.03 6.23
N THR A 162 -8.51 -1.97 5.76
CA THR A 162 -7.88 -1.93 4.44
C THR A 162 -6.92 -3.10 4.18
N LEU A 163 -6.17 -3.57 5.20
CA LEU A 163 -5.24 -4.70 5.00
C LEU A 163 -5.94 -6.07 4.87
N LEU A 164 -7.22 -6.18 5.25
CA LEU A 164 -8.00 -7.39 5.02
C LEU A 164 -8.16 -7.67 3.52
N GLU A 165 -8.23 -6.63 2.69
CA GLU A 165 -8.33 -6.75 1.24
C GLU A 165 -7.15 -7.54 0.64
N LEU A 166 -5.98 -7.50 1.27
CA LEU A 166 -4.82 -8.29 0.83
C LEU A 166 -5.05 -9.80 1.01
N ALA A 167 -5.71 -10.19 2.10
CA ALA A 167 -6.06 -11.58 2.33
C ALA A 167 -7.20 -12.04 1.41
N LEU A 168 -8.17 -11.15 1.11
CA LEU A 168 -9.27 -11.43 0.19
C LEU A 168 -8.82 -11.52 -1.28
N ALA A 169 -7.75 -10.81 -1.65
CA ALA A 169 -7.14 -10.90 -2.98
C ALA A 169 -6.29 -12.16 -3.18
N ALA A 170 -5.96 -12.89 -2.11
CA ALA A 170 -5.14 -14.10 -2.19
C ALA A 170 -5.92 -15.30 -2.74
N ASP A 171 -5.25 -16.16 -3.49
CA ASP A 171 -5.82 -17.42 -3.99
C ASP A 171 -6.19 -18.37 -2.84
N ARG A 172 -5.41 -18.30 -1.74
CA ARG A 172 -5.67 -19.08 -0.51
C ARG A 172 -5.14 -18.33 0.71
N SER A 173 -5.84 -18.52 1.83
CA SER A 173 -5.41 -18.06 3.15
C SER A 173 -5.07 -19.25 4.04
N TYR A 174 -3.92 -19.19 4.68
CA TYR A 174 -3.47 -20.16 5.68
C TYR A 174 -3.42 -19.48 7.03
N MET A 175 -4.16 -20.03 7.97
CA MET A 175 -4.30 -19.46 9.32
C MET A 175 -3.66 -20.39 10.33
N LEU A 176 -2.85 -19.82 11.23
CA LEU A 176 -2.28 -20.54 12.35
C LEU A 176 -3.41 -21.02 13.27
N HIS A 177 -3.49 -22.32 13.48
CA HIS A 177 -4.36 -22.93 14.49
C HIS A 177 -3.58 -23.08 15.79
N LEU A 178 -3.99 -22.35 16.81
CA LEU A 178 -3.49 -22.54 18.18
C LEU A 178 -4.39 -23.59 18.84
N SER A 179 -3.80 -24.70 19.28
CA SER A 179 -4.49 -25.64 20.16
C SER A 179 -4.62 -25.00 21.55
N ASP A 180 -5.83 -25.04 22.09
CA ASP A 180 -6.15 -24.58 23.44
C ASP A 180 -5.31 -25.32 24.51
#